data_dec3da3f7eb9836aa007d1df7eb7ebb0
#
_entry.id   dec3da3f7eb9836aa007d1df7eb7ebb0
#
_cell.length_a   1.000
_cell.length_b   1.000
_cell.length_c   1.000
_cell.angle_alpha   90.00
_cell.angle_beta   90.00
_cell.angle_gamma   90.00
#
_symmetry.space_group_name_H-M   'P 1'
#
loop_
_entity.id
_entity.type
_entity.pdbx_description
1 polymer ?
#
loop_
_entity_poly.entity_id
_entity_poly.type
_entity_poly.pdbx_seq_one_letter_code
_entity_poly.pdbx_strand_id
1 'polypeptide(L)'
;MRMRFTLPRGSAASLRIVATVAPLVWGMAVGATQGTAQRPAHQTRPAAKTTLATPATPAATLAADDPEQTLLDADDARFFLSRVGFAPDNVELAPYLGLTREQAVDKVLATTRTEALTPMPAWVHETIPTRDERKVWTSEQRRVEQHQRSQRYEELRAWWVREMATTPSPLTERMTLFWHNHFTSGQDKVAYPQLMAQQNLLFRREALGNFGELLHAAAKDPAMLQYLDGAGNRKGKPNENFAREVMELFTLGEGRYSQRDVSEAARAYTGWSLDPDTLAYVWQAGQHDDGVKTVFGESGTFDGDQVLDLLLARPETATFVITRLWREFISETPDPAQIAPIATRFRASHYDIKVALRELFLSDAFWDEANRGTLVKSPAEFVVGTLREFDIGYDSTTPFAREMRTLGENLFYPPNVKGWPGGEIWINSSTLLARKQFVEQLFRATEAASPRHPQPPSMSGNPQDAAMLRRAMAQAGQGGVRFDIGAWLAQYHAAPTTQAGLSAELQLQHAVLPLAPVDAIATDSTGSAYLEALLMDPAFQLK
;
A
#
# COMPACT_ATOMS: atom_id res chain seq x y z
N MET A 1 39.44 49.57 -11.26
CA MET A 1 40.06 48.62 -12.25
C MET A 1 38.98 47.60 -12.54
N ARG A 2 38.25 47.80 -13.66
CA ARG A 2 37.13 46.93 -14.08
C ARG A 2 37.65 45.94 -15.12
N MET A 3 37.66 44.64 -14.82
CA MET A 3 37.88 43.60 -15.82
C MET A 3 36.51 43.06 -16.31
N ARG A 4 36.25 43.24 -17.60
CA ARG A 4 35.17 42.60 -18.35
C ARG A 4 35.73 41.27 -18.90
N PHE A 5 35.05 40.14 -18.61
CA PHE A 5 35.25 38.92 -19.36
C PHE A 5 34.10 38.73 -20.33
N THR A 6 34.44 38.64 -21.59
CA THR A 6 33.59 38.28 -22.73
C THR A 6 33.67 36.76 -22.95
N LEU A 7 32.50 36.08 -22.99
CA LEU A 7 32.39 34.68 -23.40
C LEU A 7 32.15 34.59 -24.92
N PRO A 8 32.74 33.65 -25.63
CA PRO A 8 32.47 33.42 -27.05
C PRO A 8 31.20 32.58 -27.25
N ARG A 9 30.40 32.97 -28.23
CA ARG A 9 29.29 32.22 -28.78
C ARG A 9 29.80 31.05 -29.63
N GLY A 10 29.39 29.81 -29.31
CA GLY A 10 29.63 28.60 -30.10
C GLY A 10 28.35 27.86 -30.35
N SER A 11 28.01 27.75 -31.59
CA SER A 11 27.00 27.02 -32.36
C SER A 11 26.34 25.81 -31.74
N ALA A 12 24.99 25.78 -31.84
CA ALA A 12 24.11 24.64 -31.65
C ALA A 12 24.29 23.62 -32.78
N ALA A 13 24.60 22.40 -32.42
CA ALA A 13 24.50 21.23 -33.32
C ALA A 13 23.32 20.36 -32.80
N SER A 14 22.25 20.38 -33.58
CA SER A 14 21.06 19.54 -33.34
C SER A 14 21.36 18.13 -33.83
N LEU A 15 21.45 17.17 -32.93
CA LEU A 15 21.52 15.74 -33.26
C LEU A 15 20.08 15.20 -33.36
N ARG A 16 19.61 14.99 -34.59
CA ARG A 16 18.34 14.25 -34.87
C ARG A 16 18.66 12.77 -34.92
N ILE A 17 18.18 12.02 -33.94
CA ILE A 17 18.14 10.55 -34.02
C ILE A 17 16.85 10.17 -34.74
N VAL A 18 16.98 9.63 -35.95
CA VAL A 18 15.92 9.03 -36.72
C VAL A 18 15.84 7.55 -36.30
N ALA A 19 14.82 7.17 -35.58
CA ALA A 19 14.51 5.76 -35.32
C ALA A 19 13.64 5.24 -36.46
N THR A 20 14.19 4.38 -37.30
CA THR A 20 13.48 3.65 -38.36
C THR A 20 12.82 2.44 -37.74
N VAL A 21 11.48 2.45 -37.69
CA VAL A 21 10.66 1.28 -37.34
C VAL A 21 10.31 0.57 -38.66
N ALA A 22 10.75 -0.68 -38.81
CA ALA A 22 10.35 -1.55 -39.91
C ALA A 22 9.12 -2.36 -39.46
N PRO A 23 8.05 -2.46 -40.28
CA PRO A 23 6.92 -3.32 -39.98
C PRO A 23 7.19 -4.75 -40.47
N LEU A 24 7.10 -5.73 -39.56
CA LEU A 24 7.05 -7.15 -39.90
C LEU A 24 5.63 -7.48 -40.32
N VAL A 25 5.46 -7.72 -41.62
CA VAL A 25 4.23 -8.28 -42.23
C VAL A 25 4.28 -9.80 -42.07
N TRP A 26 3.34 -10.40 -41.37
CA TRP A 26 3.06 -11.84 -41.44
C TRP A 26 1.87 -12.07 -42.34
N GLY A 27 2.16 -12.76 -43.47
CA GLY A 27 1.19 -13.14 -44.47
C GLY A 27 0.33 -14.31 -43.98
N MET A 28 -0.98 -14.16 -44.18
CA MET A 28 -1.96 -15.25 -44.12
C MET A 28 -1.84 -16.11 -45.39
N ALA A 29 -1.65 -17.42 -45.23
CA ALA A 29 -1.89 -18.41 -46.28
C ALA A 29 -3.22 -19.11 -45.99
N VAL A 30 -4.19 -18.84 -46.83
CA VAL A 30 -5.47 -19.57 -46.91
C VAL A 30 -5.23 -20.82 -47.76
N GLY A 31 -5.53 -21.99 -47.20
CA GLY A 31 -5.57 -23.25 -47.92
C GLY A 31 -6.87 -23.98 -47.60
N ALA A 32 -7.84 -23.85 -48.49
CA ALA A 32 -9.08 -24.64 -48.49
C ALA A 32 -8.87 -25.94 -49.26
N THR A 33 -9.18 -27.08 -48.62
CA THR A 33 -9.50 -28.31 -49.39
C THR A 33 -10.71 -29.00 -48.75
N GLN A 34 -11.73 -29.12 -49.56
CA GLN A 34 -12.94 -29.92 -49.34
C GLN A 34 -12.59 -31.43 -49.50
N GLY A 35 -13.24 -32.27 -48.70
CA GLY A 35 -13.14 -33.72 -48.82
C GLY A 35 -14.29 -34.40 -48.08
N THR A 36 -15.33 -34.66 -48.80
CA THR A 36 -16.50 -35.53 -48.74
C THR A 36 -16.56 -36.66 -47.71
N ALA A 37 -17.79 -36.82 -47.24
CA ALA A 37 -18.34 -37.85 -46.37
C ALA A 37 -18.21 -39.29 -46.92
N GLN A 38 -18.13 -40.28 -46.00
CA GLN A 38 -18.76 -41.58 -46.15
C GLN A 38 -18.89 -42.27 -44.80
N ARG A 39 -20.13 -42.61 -44.37
CA ARG A 39 -20.45 -43.75 -43.49
C ARG A 39 -20.50 -45.02 -44.29
N PRO A 40 -20.17 -46.20 -43.71
CA PRO A 40 -21.25 -47.11 -43.39
C PRO A 40 -21.09 -48.01 -42.12
N ALA A 41 -22.26 -48.34 -41.58
CA ALA A 41 -22.86 -49.65 -41.33
C ALA A 41 -22.31 -50.52 -40.19
N HIS A 42 -23.22 -50.75 -39.25
CA HIS A 42 -23.53 -51.90 -38.41
C HIS A 42 -22.66 -53.15 -38.54
N GLN A 43 -22.24 -53.65 -37.38
CA GLN A 43 -22.26 -55.11 -37.11
C GLN A 43 -22.47 -55.43 -35.63
N THR A 44 -23.24 -56.41 -35.40
CA THR A 44 -23.91 -57.14 -34.36
C THR A 44 -23.08 -57.59 -33.15
N ARG A 45 -23.75 -57.61 -31.99
CA ARG A 45 -23.45 -58.26 -30.71
C ARG A 45 -23.27 -59.79 -30.84
N PRO A 46 -22.57 -60.43 -29.89
CA PRO A 46 -23.20 -61.55 -29.16
C PRO A 46 -23.11 -61.39 -27.62
N ALA A 47 -23.95 -62.20 -26.99
CA ALA A 47 -24.50 -62.15 -25.66
C ALA A 47 -23.57 -62.54 -24.49
N ALA A 48 -23.85 -61.93 -23.37
CA ALA A 48 -23.84 -62.31 -21.98
C ALA A 48 -23.08 -63.54 -21.46
N LYS A 49 -22.25 -63.31 -20.42
CA LYS A 49 -22.17 -64.21 -19.26
C LYS A 49 -22.24 -63.34 -18.00
N THR A 50 -23.32 -63.55 -17.25
CA THR A 50 -23.58 -63.02 -15.93
C THR A 50 -22.66 -63.67 -14.94
N THR A 51 -21.78 -62.89 -14.31
CA THR A 51 -21.09 -63.29 -13.06
C THR A 51 -21.58 -62.38 -11.97
N LEU A 52 -22.17 -62.95 -10.92
CA LEU A 52 -22.59 -62.32 -9.71
C LEU A 52 -21.39 -61.63 -9.02
N ALA A 53 -21.41 -60.32 -8.95
CA ALA A 53 -20.46 -59.55 -8.16
C ALA A 53 -21.08 -59.31 -6.77
N THR A 54 -20.30 -59.64 -5.76
CA THR A 54 -20.51 -59.29 -4.34
C THR A 54 -20.66 -57.78 -4.19
N PRO A 55 -21.56 -57.28 -3.33
CA PRO A 55 -21.71 -55.83 -3.13
C PRO A 55 -20.43 -55.29 -2.45
N ALA A 56 -19.72 -54.45 -3.17
CA ALA A 56 -18.66 -53.63 -2.61
C ALA A 56 -19.28 -52.60 -1.65
N THR A 57 -18.80 -52.58 -0.42
CA THR A 57 -19.03 -51.54 0.56
C THR A 57 -18.76 -50.16 -0.11
N PRO A 58 -19.64 -49.18 0.00
CA PRO A 58 -19.35 -47.85 -0.53
C PRO A 58 -18.12 -47.32 0.20
N ALA A 59 -17.04 -47.11 -0.55
CA ALA A 59 -15.95 -46.26 -0.09
C ALA A 59 -16.54 -44.95 0.33
N ALA A 60 -16.35 -44.57 1.59
CA ALA A 60 -16.67 -43.22 2.06
C ALA A 60 -15.97 -42.24 1.12
N THR A 61 -16.74 -41.57 0.30
CA THR A 61 -16.31 -40.37 -0.40
C THR A 61 -15.92 -39.41 0.74
N LEU A 62 -14.63 -39.20 0.91
CA LEU A 62 -14.15 -38.07 1.70
C LEU A 62 -14.86 -36.83 1.09
N ALA A 63 -15.76 -36.24 1.87
CA ALA A 63 -16.34 -34.96 1.50
C ALA A 63 -15.16 -34.05 1.18
N ALA A 64 -15.16 -33.45 0.00
CA ALA A 64 -14.23 -32.37 -0.28
C ALA A 64 -14.40 -31.37 0.86
N ASP A 65 -13.34 -31.12 1.62
CA ASP A 65 -13.37 -30.12 2.69
C ASP A 65 -13.90 -28.83 2.08
N ASP A 66 -14.99 -28.34 2.64
CA ASP A 66 -15.54 -27.05 2.29
C ASP A 66 -14.45 -26.00 2.58
N PRO A 67 -13.93 -25.27 1.58
CA PRO A 67 -12.82 -24.34 1.78
C PRO A 67 -13.09 -23.30 2.89
N GLU A 68 -14.35 -22.97 3.12
CA GLU A 68 -14.76 -22.01 4.17
C GLU A 68 -14.62 -22.60 5.58
N GLN A 69 -14.62 -23.94 5.74
CA GLN A 69 -14.48 -24.63 7.03
C GLN A 69 -13.04 -25.07 7.34
N THR A 70 -12.10 -24.83 6.44
CA THR A 70 -10.69 -25.13 6.69
C THR A 70 -10.19 -24.31 7.89
N LEU A 71 -9.65 -25.00 8.89
CA LEU A 71 -9.10 -24.37 10.09
C LEU A 71 -7.70 -23.83 9.78
N LEU A 72 -7.46 -22.58 10.16
CA LEU A 72 -6.17 -21.93 9.98
C LEU A 72 -5.12 -22.59 10.88
N ASP A 73 -4.06 -23.09 10.27
CA ASP A 73 -2.82 -23.40 10.96
C ASP A 73 -1.95 -22.12 11.15
N ALA A 74 -0.72 -22.29 11.62
CA ALA A 74 0.17 -21.16 11.86
C ALA A 74 0.59 -20.45 10.57
N ASP A 75 0.77 -21.19 9.48
CA ASP A 75 1.21 -20.66 8.18
C ASP A 75 0.07 -19.88 7.51
N ASP A 76 -1.14 -20.44 7.51
CA ASP A 76 -2.33 -19.78 6.99
C ASP A 76 -2.69 -18.52 7.78
N ALA A 77 -2.65 -18.59 9.11
CA ALA A 77 -2.94 -17.45 9.97
C ALA A 77 -1.89 -16.33 9.78
N ARG A 78 -0.61 -16.68 9.65
CA ARG A 78 0.47 -15.73 9.39
C ARG A 78 0.33 -15.10 8.01
N PHE A 79 0.07 -15.91 6.98
CA PHE A 79 -0.21 -15.41 5.63
C PHE A 79 -1.34 -14.40 5.66
N PHE A 80 -2.50 -14.77 6.24
CA PHE A 80 -3.66 -13.88 6.34
C PHE A 80 -3.32 -12.56 7.01
N LEU A 81 -2.76 -12.60 8.22
CA LEU A 81 -2.45 -11.39 8.99
C LEU A 81 -1.36 -10.52 8.36
N SER A 82 -0.40 -11.13 7.67
CA SER A 82 0.61 -10.39 6.91
C SER A 82 0.02 -9.66 5.71
N ARG A 83 -0.95 -10.27 5.02
CA ARG A 83 -1.64 -9.67 3.88
C ARG A 83 -2.54 -8.52 4.28
N VAL A 84 -3.34 -8.69 5.33
CA VAL A 84 -4.32 -7.69 5.75
C VAL A 84 -3.76 -6.63 6.69
N GLY A 85 -2.55 -6.86 7.24
CA GLY A 85 -1.87 -5.95 8.17
C GLY A 85 -0.42 -5.66 7.77
N PHE A 86 0.45 -5.70 8.81
CA PHE A 86 1.91 -5.58 8.66
C PHE A 86 2.53 -6.86 9.17
N ALA A 87 2.94 -7.80 9.03
CA ALA A 87 3.40 -9.03 9.68
C ALA A 87 3.06 -9.10 11.19
N PRO A 88 2.41 -10.17 11.65
CA PRO A 88 2.05 -10.37 13.05
C PRO A 88 3.23 -10.90 13.87
N ASP A 89 3.29 -10.52 15.13
CA ASP A 89 4.05 -11.29 16.13
C ASP A 89 3.26 -12.55 16.57
N ASN A 90 3.87 -13.39 17.42
CA ASN A 90 3.22 -14.60 17.91
C ASN A 90 2.02 -14.34 18.85
N VAL A 91 1.98 -13.17 19.52
CA VAL A 91 0.85 -12.78 20.38
C VAL A 91 -0.36 -12.41 19.54
N GLU A 92 -0.13 -11.69 18.44
CA GLU A 92 -1.16 -11.33 17.47
C GLU A 92 -1.66 -12.55 16.67
N LEU A 93 -0.77 -13.51 16.40
CA LEU A 93 -1.08 -14.73 15.66
C LEU A 93 -1.97 -15.70 16.47
N ALA A 94 -1.64 -15.91 17.74
CA ALA A 94 -2.24 -16.95 18.59
C ALA A 94 -3.78 -16.95 18.60
N PRO A 95 -4.49 -15.80 18.66
CA PRO A 95 -5.95 -15.76 18.63
C PRO A 95 -6.61 -16.19 17.31
N TYR A 96 -5.83 -16.42 16.25
CA TYR A 96 -6.34 -16.83 14.93
C TYR A 96 -6.13 -18.31 14.64
N LEU A 97 -5.30 -18.99 15.42
CA LEU A 97 -5.05 -20.43 15.27
C LEU A 97 -6.33 -21.23 15.54
N GLY A 98 -6.64 -22.15 14.63
CA GLY A 98 -7.82 -23.00 14.72
C GLY A 98 -9.15 -22.29 14.46
N LEU A 99 -9.16 -21.05 14.01
CA LEU A 99 -10.35 -20.42 13.45
C LEU A 99 -10.59 -20.89 12.02
N THR A 100 -11.85 -20.89 11.56
CA THR A 100 -12.13 -21.00 10.12
C THR A 100 -11.71 -19.71 9.40
N ARG A 101 -11.55 -19.76 8.08
CA ARG A 101 -11.28 -18.55 7.25
C ARG A 101 -12.31 -17.46 7.48
N GLU A 102 -13.61 -17.83 7.52
CA GLU A 102 -14.70 -16.91 7.79
C GLU A 102 -14.56 -16.25 9.17
N GLN A 103 -14.34 -17.05 10.21
CA GLN A 103 -14.16 -16.53 11.58
C GLN A 103 -12.96 -15.59 11.69
N ALA A 104 -11.86 -15.88 11.01
CA ALA A 104 -10.67 -15.03 11.01
C ALA A 104 -10.93 -13.69 10.30
N VAL A 105 -11.60 -13.72 9.15
CA VAL A 105 -12.00 -12.52 8.40
C VAL A 105 -12.97 -11.66 9.21
N ASP A 106 -14.02 -12.26 9.76
CA ASP A 106 -15.00 -11.54 10.58
C ASP A 106 -14.35 -10.93 11.83
N LYS A 107 -13.41 -11.64 12.45
CA LYS A 107 -12.66 -11.15 13.61
C LYS A 107 -11.81 -9.92 13.27
N VAL A 108 -11.05 -9.97 12.18
CA VAL A 108 -10.19 -8.84 11.78
C VAL A 108 -11.03 -7.61 11.41
N LEU A 109 -12.17 -7.80 10.74
CA LEU A 109 -13.10 -6.72 10.39
C LEU A 109 -13.84 -6.14 11.61
N ALA A 110 -14.09 -6.95 12.64
CA ALA A 110 -14.71 -6.50 13.88
C ALA A 110 -13.78 -5.69 14.78
N THR A 111 -12.46 -5.93 14.70
CA THR A 111 -11.45 -5.26 15.56
C THR A 111 -10.91 -3.95 14.98
N THR A 112 -11.48 -3.46 13.89
CA THR A 112 -11.07 -2.19 13.25
C THR A 112 -11.40 -0.97 14.10
N ARG A 113 -10.56 0.07 13.99
CA ARG A 113 -10.65 1.32 14.74
C ARG A 113 -10.78 2.50 13.79
N THR A 114 -11.40 3.58 14.27
CA THR A 114 -11.55 4.84 13.52
C THR A 114 -10.59 5.93 13.99
N GLU A 115 -9.91 5.71 15.10
CA GLU A 115 -9.02 6.68 15.74
C GLU A 115 -7.64 6.08 15.97
N ALA A 116 -6.61 6.92 15.87
CA ALA A 116 -5.25 6.56 16.22
C ALA A 116 -5.10 6.43 17.76
N LEU A 117 -4.26 5.49 18.19
CA LEU A 117 -3.88 5.35 19.61
C LEU A 117 -2.69 6.21 19.98
N THR A 118 -1.76 6.40 19.05
CA THR A 118 -0.61 7.27 19.25
C THR A 118 -1.07 8.73 19.32
N PRO A 119 -0.81 9.44 20.43
CA PRO A 119 -1.16 10.86 20.51
C PRO A 119 -0.58 11.66 19.36
N MET A 120 -1.40 12.50 18.72
CA MET A 120 -0.95 13.41 17.67
C MET A 120 0.06 14.42 18.21
N PRO A 121 1.02 14.86 17.39
CA PRO A 121 1.88 16.00 17.75
C PRO A 121 1.04 17.23 18.09
N ALA A 122 1.38 17.94 19.18
CA ALA A 122 0.57 19.05 19.70
C ALA A 122 0.29 20.15 18.66
N TRP A 123 1.25 20.42 17.77
CA TRP A 123 1.15 21.44 16.73
C TRP A 123 0.04 21.18 15.69
N VAL A 124 -0.51 19.95 15.63
CA VAL A 124 -1.63 19.63 14.71
C VAL A 124 -2.85 20.51 15.00
N HIS A 125 -3.04 20.89 16.25
CA HIS A 125 -4.14 21.74 16.72
C HIS A 125 -3.80 23.24 16.74
N GLU A 126 -2.58 23.63 16.35
CA GLU A 126 -2.21 25.03 16.24
C GLU A 126 -2.86 25.69 15.03
N THR A 127 -3.26 26.93 15.18
CA THR A 127 -3.84 27.72 14.08
C THR A 127 -2.82 27.95 12.98
N ILE A 128 -3.28 27.85 11.74
CA ILE A 128 -2.47 28.22 10.58
C ILE A 128 -2.41 29.75 10.52
N PRO A 129 -1.24 30.35 10.24
CA PRO A 129 -1.13 31.80 10.09
C PRO A 129 -2.10 32.36 9.06
N THR A 130 -2.79 33.43 9.39
CA THR A 130 -3.79 34.08 8.54
C THR A 130 -3.17 34.61 7.25
N ARG A 131 -4.02 34.90 6.25
CA ARG A 131 -3.57 35.49 4.98
C ARG A 131 -2.83 36.83 5.19
N ASP A 132 -3.32 37.66 6.11
CA ASP A 132 -2.73 38.97 6.33
C ASP A 132 -1.39 38.88 7.06
N GLU A 133 -1.24 37.99 8.03
CA GLU A 133 0.06 37.67 8.63
C GLU A 133 1.07 37.18 7.58
N ARG A 134 0.67 36.25 6.71
CA ARG A 134 1.56 35.73 5.65
C ARG A 134 2.00 36.79 4.65
N LYS A 135 1.17 37.80 4.38
CA LYS A 135 1.51 38.88 3.43
C LYS A 135 2.65 39.77 3.93
N VAL A 136 2.70 40.02 5.22
CA VAL A 136 3.68 40.95 5.82
C VAL A 136 4.96 40.26 6.27
N TRP A 137 5.08 38.97 6.13
CA TRP A 137 6.28 38.23 6.52
C TRP A 137 7.53 38.70 5.78
N THR A 138 8.59 38.91 6.52
CA THR A 138 9.94 39.13 6.01
C THR A 138 10.49 37.85 5.38
N SER A 139 11.56 37.93 4.61
CA SER A 139 12.24 36.78 4.05
C SER A 139 12.75 35.84 5.15
N GLU A 140 13.21 36.38 6.27
CA GLU A 140 13.66 35.58 7.42
C GLU A 140 12.49 34.81 8.08
N GLN A 141 11.37 35.44 8.31
CA GLN A 141 10.17 34.80 8.84
C GLN A 141 9.66 33.67 7.92
N ARG A 142 9.68 33.88 6.59
CA ARG A 142 9.35 32.83 5.61
C ARG A 142 10.31 31.64 5.71
N ARG A 143 11.61 31.90 5.90
CA ARG A 143 12.62 30.85 6.04
C ARG A 143 12.42 30.05 7.33
N VAL A 144 12.16 30.73 8.45
CA VAL A 144 11.87 30.08 9.74
C VAL A 144 10.63 29.20 9.63
N GLU A 145 9.55 29.75 9.07
CA GLU A 145 8.29 29.01 8.88
C GLU A 145 8.48 27.78 7.98
N GLN A 146 9.21 27.91 6.87
CA GLN A 146 9.51 26.78 6.00
C GLN A 146 10.31 25.70 6.72
N HIS A 147 11.26 26.08 7.57
CA HIS A 147 12.03 25.12 8.38
C HIS A 147 11.13 24.40 9.39
N GLN A 148 10.26 25.13 10.09
CA GLN A 148 9.30 24.54 11.04
C GLN A 148 8.34 23.57 10.36
N ARG A 149 7.80 23.91 9.18
CA ARG A 149 6.95 22.99 8.41
C ARG A 149 7.69 21.71 8.03
N SER A 150 8.94 21.82 7.61
CA SER A 150 9.77 20.65 7.28
C SER A 150 9.98 19.75 8.50
N GLN A 151 10.25 20.31 9.68
CA GLN A 151 10.36 19.55 10.92
C GLN A 151 9.03 18.89 11.29
N ARG A 152 7.92 19.60 11.21
CA ARG A 152 6.57 19.07 11.49
C ARG A 152 6.20 17.92 10.55
N TYR A 153 6.61 17.98 9.27
CA TYR A 153 6.44 16.84 8.36
C TYR A 153 7.29 15.63 8.76
N GLU A 154 8.52 15.81 9.24
CA GLU A 154 9.32 14.69 9.76
C GLU A 154 8.67 14.09 11.02
N GLU A 155 8.17 14.92 11.93
CA GLU A 155 7.44 14.46 13.12
C GLU A 155 6.14 13.73 12.77
N LEU A 156 5.39 14.22 11.77
CA LEU A 156 4.15 13.59 11.32
C LEU A 156 4.41 12.20 10.72
N ARG A 157 5.49 12.05 9.94
CA ARG A 157 5.92 10.73 9.42
C ARG A 157 6.30 9.79 10.55
N ALA A 158 7.10 10.26 11.49
CA ALA A 158 7.52 9.47 12.64
C ALA A 158 6.32 9.04 13.51
N TRP A 159 5.35 9.95 13.70
CA TRP A 159 4.10 9.66 14.39
C TRP A 159 3.32 8.54 13.68
N TRP A 160 3.17 8.61 12.36
CA TRP A 160 2.39 7.61 11.63
C TRP A 160 3.10 6.25 11.58
N VAL A 161 4.42 6.22 11.45
CA VAL A 161 5.19 4.97 11.59
C VAL A 161 4.98 4.35 12.98
N ARG A 162 4.95 5.17 14.04
CA ARG A 162 4.67 4.68 15.39
C ARG A 162 3.27 4.08 15.49
N GLU A 163 2.25 4.77 14.96
CA GLU A 163 0.88 4.25 14.93
C GLU A 163 0.80 2.91 14.19
N MET A 164 1.37 2.80 12.99
CA MET A 164 1.41 1.54 12.23
C MET A 164 2.13 0.42 12.99
N ALA A 165 3.21 0.74 13.71
CA ALA A 165 3.99 -0.25 14.45
C ALA A 165 3.33 -0.72 15.74
N THR A 166 2.47 0.11 16.38
CA THR A 166 1.92 -0.20 17.71
C THR A 166 0.41 -0.44 17.74
N THR A 167 -0.28 -0.19 16.63
CA THR A 167 -1.75 -0.36 16.57
C THR A 167 -2.17 -1.82 16.79
N PRO A 168 -3.22 -2.08 17.59
CA PRO A 168 -3.87 -3.39 17.65
C PRO A 168 -4.86 -3.63 16.50
N SER A 169 -4.97 -2.69 15.56
CA SER A 169 -5.81 -2.78 14.37
C SER A 169 -5.00 -2.52 13.10
N PRO A 170 -4.08 -3.43 12.72
CA PRO A 170 -3.21 -3.24 11.57
C PRO A 170 -3.96 -3.01 10.26
N LEU A 171 -5.12 -3.66 10.06
CA LEU A 171 -5.95 -3.47 8.87
C LEU A 171 -6.42 -2.02 8.72
N THR A 172 -6.74 -1.32 9.82
CA THR A 172 -7.09 0.11 9.74
C THR A 172 -5.96 0.94 9.15
N GLU A 173 -4.74 0.72 9.60
CA GLU A 173 -3.57 1.47 9.09
C GLU A 173 -3.21 1.07 7.64
N ARG A 174 -3.37 -0.21 7.28
CA ARG A 174 -3.23 -0.67 5.89
C ARG A 174 -4.21 0.05 4.97
N MET A 175 -5.48 0.12 5.37
CA MET A 175 -6.50 0.81 4.59
C MET A 175 -6.29 2.33 4.59
N THR A 176 -5.81 2.92 5.69
CA THR A 176 -5.43 4.34 5.73
C THR A 176 -4.32 4.64 4.72
N LEU A 177 -3.28 3.79 4.65
CA LEU A 177 -2.19 3.91 3.68
C LEU A 177 -2.70 3.72 2.24
N PHE A 178 -3.56 2.73 2.03
CA PHE A 178 -4.23 2.49 0.74
C PHE A 178 -5.00 3.72 0.27
N TRP A 179 -5.80 4.37 1.16
CA TRP A 179 -6.56 5.57 0.79
C TRP A 179 -5.68 6.79 0.55
N HIS A 180 -4.55 6.93 1.26
CA HIS A 180 -3.53 7.94 0.93
C HIS A 180 -2.90 7.73 -0.45
N ASN A 181 -2.78 6.48 -0.89
CA ASN A 181 -2.30 6.15 -2.23
C ASN A 181 -3.39 6.24 -3.30
N HIS A 182 -4.66 6.14 -2.92
CA HIS A 182 -5.82 6.28 -3.80
C HIS A 182 -6.24 7.74 -3.99
N PHE A 183 -6.41 8.49 -2.90
CA PHE A 183 -6.73 9.92 -2.87
C PHE A 183 -5.45 10.73 -2.64
N THR A 184 -4.59 10.70 -3.63
CA THR A 184 -3.22 11.21 -3.48
C THR A 184 -3.18 12.71 -3.25
N SER A 185 -2.46 13.10 -2.19
CA SER A 185 -2.04 14.47 -1.89
C SER A 185 -0.60 14.48 -1.39
N GLY A 186 0.11 15.61 -1.52
CA GLY A 186 1.52 15.66 -1.16
C GLY A 186 1.99 17.01 -0.63
N GLN A 187 3.01 16.97 0.22
CA GLN A 187 3.63 18.15 0.84
C GLN A 187 4.31 19.10 -0.15
N ASP A 188 4.53 18.68 -1.39
CA ASP A 188 5.06 19.53 -2.46
C ASP A 188 4.13 20.69 -2.79
N LYS A 189 2.80 20.48 -2.69
CA LYS A 189 1.80 21.52 -2.89
C LYS A 189 1.05 21.88 -1.60
N VAL A 190 0.86 20.92 -0.68
CA VAL A 190 0.19 21.18 0.60
C VAL A 190 1.19 21.73 1.59
N ALA A 191 1.18 23.04 1.75
CA ALA A 191 2.21 23.73 2.51
C ALA A 191 2.15 23.46 4.03
N TYR A 192 0.95 23.27 4.60
CA TYR A 192 0.74 23.15 6.04
C TYR A 192 0.55 21.69 6.47
N PRO A 193 1.45 21.15 7.32
CA PRO A 193 1.37 19.78 7.82
C PRO A 193 0.08 19.46 8.56
N GLN A 194 -0.58 20.46 9.16
CA GLN A 194 -1.88 20.33 9.81
C GLN A 194 -2.94 19.78 8.86
N LEU A 195 -2.95 20.21 7.59
CA LEU A 195 -3.92 19.74 6.60
C LEU A 195 -3.68 18.28 6.22
N MET A 196 -2.42 17.88 6.06
CA MET A 196 -2.08 16.46 5.82
C MET A 196 -2.37 15.57 7.03
N ALA A 197 -2.20 16.10 8.24
CA ALA A 197 -2.58 15.40 9.47
C ALA A 197 -4.10 15.21 9.54
N GLN A 198 -4.89 16.25 9.24
CA GLN A 198 -6.36 16.17 9.18
C GLN A 198 -6.84 15.18 8.12
N GLN A 199 -6.22 15.19 6.93
CA GLN A 199 -6.50 14.21 5.88
C GLN A 199 -6.19 12.78 6.31
N ASN A 200 -5.09 12.56 7.01
CA ASN A 200 -4.76 11.23 7.55
C ASN A 200 -5.80 10.75 8.58
N LEU A 201 -6.25 11.64 9.46
CA LEU A 201 -7.33 11.33 10.40
C LEU A 201 -8.66 11.06 9.69
N LEU A 202 -8.97 11.81 8.64
CA LEU A 202 -10.15 11.57 7.80
C LEU A 202 -10.09 10.17 7.17
N PHE A 203 -8.98 9.83 6.52
CA PHE A 203 -8.84 8.54 5.86
C PHE A 203 -8.87 7.37 6.85
N ARG A 204 -8.31 7.53 8.05
CA ARG A 204 -8.39 6.51 9.11
C ARG A 204 -9.82 6.33 9.61
N ARG A 205 -10.56 7.41 9.84
CA ARG A 205 -11.95 7.36 10.29
C ARG A 205 -12.84 6.63 9.29
N GLU A 206 -12.64 6.89 8.01
CA GLU A 206 -13.42 6.32 6.92
C GLU A 206 -12.77 5.07 6.30
N ALA A 207 -11.63 4.59 6.84
CA ALA A 207 -10.81 3.54 6.24
C ALA A 207 -11.60 2.28 5.87
N LEU A 208 -12.56 1.91 6.70
CA LEU A 208 -13.42 0.75 6.55
C LEU A 208 -14.93 1.12 6.67
N GLY A 209 -15.26 2.38 6.40
CA GLY A 209 -16.61 2.90 6.40
C GLY A 209 -17.30 2.76 5.05
N ASN A 210 -17.90 3.83 4.57
CA ASN A 210 -18.58 3.91 3.29
C ASN A 210 -17.73 4.64 2.25
N PHE A 211 -17.48 4.01 1.09
CA PHE A 211 -16.65 4.63 0.06
C PHE A 211 -17.29 5.89 -0.54
N GLY A 212 -18.62 5.96 -0.64
CA GLY A 212 -19.30 7.16 -1.12
C GLY A 212 -19.08 8.35 -0.16
N GLU A 213 -19.24 8.13 1.14
CA GLU A 213 -18.96 9.14 2.16
C GLU A 213 -17.48 9.55 2.15
N LEU A 214 -16.57 8.58 2.03
CA LEU A 214 -15.14 8.83 1.90
C LEU A 214 -14.83 9.66 0.65
N LEU A 215 -15.41 9.34 -0.52
CA LEU A 215 -15.22 10.07 -1.77
C LEU A 215 -15.67 11.54 -1.63
N HIS A 216 -16.86 11.78 -1.09
CA HIS A 216 -17.38 13.14 -0.85
C HIS A 216 -16.50 13.92 0.14
N ALA A 217 -16.05 13.28 1.21
CA ALA A 217 -15.19 13.91 2.20
C ALA A 217 -13.79 14.22 1.65
N ALA A 218 -13.18 13.26 0.92
CA ALA A 218 -11.88 13.43 0.28
C ALA A 218 -11.90 14.51 -0.81
N ALA A 219 -12.97 14.60 -1.59
CA ALA A 219 -13.13 15.62 -2.63
C ALA A 219 -13.19 17.05 -2.08
N LYS A 220 -13.68 17.23 -0.85
CA LYS A 220 -13.75 18.53 -0.14
C LYS A 220 -12.61 18.73 0.85
N ASP A 221 -11.72 17.76 1.00
CA ASP A 221 -10.60 17.86 1.92
C ASP A 221 -9.68 19.02 1.54
N PRO A 222 -9.26 19.88 2.49
CA PRO A 222 -8.43 21.03 2.19
C PRO A 222 -7.08 20.70 1.56
N ALA A 223 -6.44 19.59 1.95
CA ALA A 223 -5.19 19.16 1.34
C ALA A 223 -5.41 18.74 -0.12
N MET A 224 -6.50 18.01 -0.40
CA MET A 224 -6.89 17.61 -1.76
C MET A 224 -7.17 18.83 -2.64
N LEU A 225 -7.97 19.79 -2.15
CA LEU A 225 -8.29 21.01 -2.90
C LEU A 225 -7.06 21.87 -3.19
N GLN A 226 -6.05 21.86 -2.30
CA GLN A 226 -4.76 22.51 -2.60
C GLN A 226 -3.95 21.71 -3.62
N TYR A 227 -3.87 20.43 -3.46
CA TYR A 227 -3.03 19.57 -4.28
C TYR A 227 -3.46 19.53 -5.75
N LEU A 228 -4.76 19.52 -6.01
CA LEU A 228 -5.34 19.49 -7.35
C LEU A 228 -5.79 20.87 -7.87
N ASP A 229 -5.38 21.96 -7.20
CA ASP A 229 -5.74 23.34 -7.55
C ASP A 229 -7.27 23.60 -7.57
N GLY A 230 -8.04 22.74 -6.87
CA GLY A 230 -9.50 22.79 -6.80
C GLY A 230 -10.04 24.06 -6.12
N ALA A 231 -9.31 24.58 -5.14
CA ALA A 231 -9.70 25.79 -4.39
C ALA A 231 -9.81 27.08 -5.25
N GLY A 232 -9.25 27.07 -6.45
CA GLY A 232 -9.34 28.18 -7.41
C GLY A 232 -10.42 28.05 -8.46
N ASN A 233 -11.24 27.01 -8.40
CA ASN A 233 -12.25 26.67 -9.40
C ASN A 233 -13.47 27.62 -9.29
N ARG A 234 -13.77 28.37 -10.35
CA ARG A 234 -14.82 29.41 -10.32
C ARG A 234 -15.54 29.56 -11.67
N LYS A 235 -16.77 30.07 -11.62
CA LYS A 235 -17.59 30.41 -12.78
C LYS A 235 -16.79 31.19 -13.82
N GLY A 236 -16.85 30.75 -15.06
CA GLY A 236 -16.10 31.32 -16.17
C GLY A 236 -14.62 30.91 -16.26
N LYS A 237 -14.10 30.19 -15.26
CA LYS A 237 -12.74 29.61 -15.26
C LYS A 237 -12.73 28.26 -14.53
N PRO A 238 -13.43 27.25 -15.06
CA PRO A 238 -13.48 25.93 -14.43
C PRO A 238 -12.10 25.25 -14.48
N ASN A 239 -11.80 24.49 -13.43
CA ASN A 239 -10.56 23.72 -13.30
C ASN A 239 -10.79 22.25 -13.70
N GLU A 240 -10.35 21.86 -14.88
CA GLU A 240 -10.49 20.50 -15.39
C GLU A 240 -9.57 19.49 -14.68
N ASN A 241 -8.46 19.92 -14.08
CA ASN A 241 -7.52 19.01 -13.44
C ASN A 241 -8.20 18.22 -12.32
N PHE A 242 -8.86 18.91 -11.39
CA PHE A 242 -9.60 18.27 -10.31
C PHE A 242 -10.68 17.30 -10.84
N ALA A 243 -11.49 17.76 -11.80
CA ALA A 243 -12.56 16.93 -12.38
C ALA A 243 -12.02 15.67 -13.07
N ARG A 244 -10.89 15.78 -13.77
CA ARG A 244 -10.24 14.69 -14.44
C ARG A 244 -9.75 13.65 -13.44
N GLU A 245 -9.03 14.07 -12.40
CA GLU A 245 -8.46 13.16 -11.41
C GLU A 245 -9.55 12.43 -10.62
N VAL A 246 -10.67 13.11 -10.30
CA VAL A 246 -11.83 12.45 -9.67
C VAL A 246 -12.40 11.33 -10.54
N MET A 247 -12.50 11.54 -11.86
CA MET A 247 -12.97 10.51 -12.79
C MET A 247 -11.93 9.42 -13.04
N GLU A 248 -10.68 9.79 -13.27
CA GLU A 248 -9.64 8.87 -13.71
C GLU A 248 -9.03 8.07 -12.57
N LEU A 249 -8.65 8.74 -11.49
CA LEU A 249 -7.85 8.13 -10.43
C LEU A 249 -8.69 7.68 -9.23
N PHE A 250 -9.84 8.32 -8.99
CA PHE A 250 -10.62 8.05 -7.78
C PHE A 250 -11.84 7.17 -8.02
N THR A 251 -12.40 7.13 -9.26
CA THR A 251 -13.69 6.46 -9.50
C THR A 251 -13.73 5.52 -10.70
N LEU A 252 -13.54 5.99 -11.92
CA LEU A 252 -13.85 5.23 -13.13
C LEU A 252 -12.66 4.49 -13.74
N GLY A 253 -11.46 5.08 -13.60
CA GLY A 253 -10.30 4.67 -14.38
C GLY A 253 -10.21 5.34 -15.75
N GLU A 254 -9.05 5.22 -16.38
CA GLU A 254 -8.76 5.82 -17.68
C GLU A 254 -9.70 5.30 -18.78
N GLY A 255 -10.11 6.20 -19.70
CA GLY A 255 -10.91 5.85 -20.89
C GLY A 255 -12.40 5.60 -20.64
N ARG A 256 -12.92 5.82 -19.42
CA ARG A 256 -14.32 5.61 -19.05
C ARG A 256 -15.16 6.90 -19.04
N TYR A 257 -14.61 8.00 -19.50
CA TYR A 257 -15.22 9.34 -19.55
C TYR A 257 -14.75 10.06 -20.83
N SER A 258 -15.52 11.05 -21.28
CA SER A 258 -15.14 11.92 -22.38
C SER A 258 -14.53 13.23 -21.89
N GLN A 259 -13.80 13.93 -22.78
CA GLN A 259 -13.32 15.29 -22.47
C GLN A 259 -14.46 16.25 -22.14
N ARG A 260 -15.65 16.03 -22.74
CA ARG A 260 -16.85 16.82 -22.43
C ARG A 260 -17.31 16.58 -20.99
N ASP A 261 -17.33 15.32 -20.53
CA ASP A 261 -17.70 15.01 -19.15
C ASP A 261 -16.78 15.71 -18.15
N VAL A 262 -15.46 15.71 -18.41
CA VAL A 262 -14.48 16.43 -17.59
C VAL A 262 -14.78 17.94 -17.55
N SER A 263 -15.03 18.57 -18.70
CA SER A 263 -15.29 20.01 -18.80
C SER A 263 -16.58 20.40 -18.09
N GLU A 264 -17.65 19.62 -18.27
CA GLU A 264 -18.95 19.85 -17.62
C GLU A 264 -18.88 19.59 -16.09
N ALA A 265 -18.19 18.56 -15.66
CA ALA A 265 -17.96 18.30 -14.24
C ALA A 265 -17.10 19.39 -13.58
N ALA A 266 -16.08 19.90 -14.28
CA ALA A 266 -15.29 21.04 -13.80
C ALA A 266 -16.16 22.28 -13.53
N ARG A 267 -17.19 22.53 -14.34
CA ARG A 267 -18.19 23.57 -14.10
C ARG A 267 -19.02 23.30 -12.85
N ALA A 268 -19.36 22.02 -12.59
CA ALA A 268 -20.10 21.63 -11.40
C ALA A 268 -19.31 21.82 -10.10
N TYR A 269 -18.00 21.60 -10.12
CA TYR A 269 -17.12 21.84 -8.96
C TYR A 269 -16.77 23.33 -8.74
N THR A 270 -17.21 24.26 -9.59
CA THR A 270 -16.98 25.68 -9.36
C THR A 270 -17.67 26.15 -8.08
N GLY A 271 -17.04 27.09 -7.36
CA GLY A 271 -17.50 27.57 -6.06
C GLY A 271 -16.95 26.80 -4.86
N TRP A 272 -16.35 25.62 -5.07
CA TRP A 272 -15.56 24.96 -4.03
C TRP A 272 -14.27 25.76 -3.79
N SER A 273 -14.01 26.11 -2.55
CA SER A 273 -12.89 26.97 -2.19
C SER A 273 -12.39 26.68 -0.78
N LEU A 274 -11.33 27.39 -0.41
CA LEU A 274 -10.80 27.39 0.95
C LEU A 274 -10.92 28.79 1.55
N ASP A 275 -11.29 28.84 2.81
CA ASP A 275 -11.20 30.07 3.59
C ASP A 275 -9.74 30.56 3.61
N PRO A 276 -9.47 31.83 3.30
CA PRO A 276 -8.10 32.33 3.15
C PRO A 276 -7.28 32.35 4.45
N ASP A 277 -7.92 32.31 5.60
CA ASP A 277 -7.29 32.42 6.91
C ASP A 277 -7.16 31.06 7.60
N THR A 278 -8.23 30.27 7.59
CA THR A 278 -8.26 28.96 8.26
C THR A 278 -7.88 27.80 7.33
N LEU A 279 -7.92 28.02 6.02
CA LEU A 279 -7.80 27.00 4.97
C LEU A 279 -8.86 25.88 5.06
N ALA A 280 -9.93 26.09 5.79
CA ALA A 280 -11.07 25.20 5.80
C ALA A 280 -11.85 25.25 4.48
N TYR A 281 -12.51 24.16 4.11
CA TYR A 281 -13.41 24.15 2.96
C TYR A 281 -14.55 25.16 3.15
N VAL A 282 -14.84 25.92 2.09
CA VAL A 282 -15.98 26.84 2.03
C VAL A 282 -16.68 26.75 0.67
N TRP A 283 -18.00 26.83 0.70
CA TRP A 283 -18.83 26.96 -0.49
C TRP A 283 -19.05 28.44 -0.81
N GLN A 284 -18.61 28.87 -2.00
CA GLN A 284 -18.79 30.24 -2.51
C GLN A 284 -19.85 30.25 -3.60
N ALA A 285 -21.13 30.39 -3.22
CA ALA A 285 -22.26 30.37 -4.15
C ALA A 285 -22.12 31.33 -5.31
N GLY A 286 -21.62 32.56 -5.07
CA GLY A 286 -21.38 33.58 -6.12
C GLY A 286 -20.31 33.20 -7.15
N GLN A 287 -19.51 32.15 -6.90
CA GLN A 287 -18.50 31.64 -7.81
C GLN A 287 -18.95 30.36 -8.52
N HIS A 288 -20.13 29.82 -8.19
CA HIS A 288 -20.65 28.62 -8.83
C HIS A 288 -21.26 28.92 -10.19
N ASP A 289 -21.11 28.00 -11.13
CA ASP A 289 -21.78 28.00 -12.43
C ASP A 289 -23.12 27.28 -12.33
N ASP A 290 -24.22 28.07 -12.24
CA ASP A 290 -25.58 27.57 -12.11
C ASP A 290 -26.19 27.11 -13.45
N GLY A 291 -25.44 27.17 -14.56
CA GLY A 291 -25.90 26.74 -15.87
C GLY A 291 -26.15 25.24 -15.95
N VAL A 292 -26.99 24.81 -16.89
CA VAL A 292 -27.19 23.41 -17.19
C VAL A 292 -25.87 22.78 -17.64
N LYS A 293 -25.55 21.60 -17.12
CA LYS A 293 -24.38 20.78 -17.45
C LYS A 293 -24.85 19.42 -17.93
N THR A 294 -24.07 18.79 -18.79
CA THR A 294 -24.35 17.42 -19.25
C THR A 294 -23.15 16.54 -18.91
N VAL A 295 -23.32 15.62 -17.95
CA VAL A 295 -22.29 14.70 -17.49
C VAL A 295 -22.79 13.27 -17.68
N PHE A 296 -22.03 12.43 -18.37
CA PHE A 296 -22.40 11.05 -18.71
C PHE A 296 -23.77 10.90 -19.41
N GLY A 297 -24.17 11.92 -20.20
CA GLY A 297 -25.45 11.95 -20.89
C GLY A 297 -26.63 12.47 -20.07
N GLU A 298 -26.48 12.67 -18.79
CA GLU A 298 -27.49 13.28 -17.92
C GLU A 298 -27.32 14.79 -17.89
N SER A 299 -28.44 15.51 -17.96
CA SER A 299 -28.45 17.00 -17.99
C SER A 299 -29.19 17.57 -16.79
N GLY A 300 -28.58 18.53 -16.13
CA GLY A 300 -29.12 19.21 -14.95
C GLY A 300 -28.26 20.40 -14.51
N THR A 301 -28.73 21.12 -13.50
CA THR A 301 -27.97 22.21 -12.86
C THR A 301 -27.06 21.66 -11.75
N PHE A 302 -26.30 20.62 -12.10
CA PHE A 302 -25.49 19.87 -11.15
C PHE A 302 -24.47 20.74 -10.41
N ASP A 303 -24.36 20.51 -9.11
CA ASP A 303 -23.23 20.90 -8.29
C ASP A 303 -22.19 19.78 -8.17
N GLY A 304 -21.12 20.01 -7.40
CA GLY A 304 -20.03 19.06 -7.26
C GLY A 304 -20.44 17.76 -6.55
N ASP A 305 -21.32 17.83 -5.56
CA ASP A 305 -21.81 16.64 -4.84
C ASP A 305 -22.64 15.76 -5.77
N GLN A 306 -23.53 16.36 -6.55
CA GLN A 306 -24.35 15.64 -7.51
C GLN A 306 -23.50 14.95 -8.60
N VAL A 307 -22.36 15.54 -9.01
CA VAL A 307 -21.43 14.86 -9.93
C VAL A 307 -20.76 13.66 -9.26
N LEU A 308 -20.40 13.74 -7.98
CA LEU A 308 -19.90 12.58 -7.23
C LEU A 308 -20.96 11.47 -7.14
N ASP A 309 -22.22 11.83 -6.92
CA ASP A 309 -23.34 10.86 -6.93
C ASP A 309 -23.51 10.19 -8.30
N LEU A 310 -23.40 10.94 -9.41
CA LEU A 310 -23.40 10.38 -10.75
C LEU A 310 -22.25 9.37 -10.97
N LEU A 311 -21.07 9.65 -10.44
CA LEU A 311 -19.93 8.72 -10.50
C LEU A 311 -20.18 7.46 -9.66
N LEU A 312 -20.76 7.58 -8.47
CA LEU A 312 -21.14 6.45 -7.63
C LEU A 312 -22.26 5.60 -8.25
N ALA A 313 -23.15 6.22 -9.02
CA ALA A 313 -24.21 5.50 -9.74
C ALA A 313 -23.67 4.58 -10.84
N ARG A 314 -22.45 4.81 -11.33
CA ARG A 314 -21.83 4.02 -12.39
C ARG A 314 -21.22 2.71 -11.85
N PRO A 315 -21.51 1.55 -12.47
CA PRO A 315 -20.97 0.27 -12.04
C PRO A 315 -19.43 0.20 -12.17
N GLU A 316 -18.86 1.00 -13.06
CA GLU A 316 -17.42 1.09 -13.27
C GLU A 316 -16.68 1.55 -12.00
N THR A 317 -17.29 2.40 -11.19
CA THR A 317 -16.71 2.88 -9.91
C THR A 317 -16.46 1.72 -8.95
N ALA A 318 -17.46 0.86 -8.74
CA ALA A 318 -17.29 -0.31 -7.90
C ALA A 318 -16.21 -1.25 -8.44
N THR A 319 -16.22 -1.51 -9.75
CA THR A 319 -15.22 -2.36 -10.39
C THR A 319 -13.81 -1.79 -10.25
N PHE A 320 -13.65 -0.48 -10.40
CA PHE A 320 -12.36 0.20 -10.26
C PHE A 320 -11.81 0.07 -8.83
N VAL A 321 -12.62 0.36 -7.83
CA VAL A 321 -12.21 0.27 -6.42
C VAL A 321 -11.84 -1.17 -6.05
N ILE A 322 -12.66 -2.17 -6.42
CA ILE A 322 -12.35 -3.58 -6.15
C ILE A 322 -11.08 -4.02 -6.88
N THR A 323 -10.85 -3.56 -8.12
CA THR A 323 -9.61 -3.84 -8.85
C THR A 323 -8.38 -3.31 -8.13
N ARG A 324 -8.47 -2.12 -7.51
CA ARG A 324 -7.37 -1.57 -6.72
C ARG A 324 -7.15 -2.33 -5.43
N LEU A 325 -8.21 -2.70 -4.72
CA LEU A 325 -8.14 -3.56 -3.53
C LEU A 325 -7.61 -4.96 -3.84
N TRP A 326 -7.94 -5.52 -5.00
CA TRP A 326 -7.37 -6.78 -5.48
C TRP A 326 -5.85 -6.71 -5.60
N ARG A 327 -5.32 -5.65 -6.23
CA ARG A 327 -3.87 -5.45 -6.35
C ARG A 327 -3.17 -5.22 -5.02
N GLU A 328 -3.86 -4.65 -4.05
CA GLU A 328 -3.33 -4.44 -2.70
C GLU A 328 -3.21 -5.74 -1.91
N PHE A 329 -4.23 -6.62 -2.00
CA PHE A 329 -4.38 -7.74 -1.09
C PHE A 329 -4.25 -9.13 -1.73
N ILE A 330 -4.39 -9.28 -3.05
CA ILE A 330 -4.41 -10.59 -3.70
C ILE A 330 -3.23 -10.76 -4.65
N SER A 331 -3.24 -10.05 -5.78
CA SER A 331 -2.16 -10.14 -6.78
C SER A 331 -2.10 -8.91 -7.68
N GLU A 332 -0.93 -8.67 -8.29
CA GLU A 332 -0.74 -7.60 -9.29
C GLU A 332 -1.62 -7.78 -10.53
N THR A 333 -2.05 -9.00 -10.82
CA THR A 333 -2.88 -9.34 -11.97
C THR A 333 -4.34 -9.53 -11.55
N PRO A 334 -5.22 -8.55 -11.83
CA PRO A 334 -6.64 -8.67 -11.51
C PRO A 334 -7.33 -9.76 -12.34
N ASP A 335 -8.20 -10.54 -11.70
CA ASP A 335 -9.11 -11.46 -12.38
C ASP A 335 -10.51 -10.84 -12.53
N PRO A 336 -10.91 -10.40 -13.75
CA PRO A 336 -12.21 -9.78 -13.97
C PRO A 336 -13.39 -10.68 -13.61
N ALA A 337 -13.24 -12.00 -13.73
CA ALA A 337 -14.32 -12.95 -13.45
C ALA A 337 -14.62 -13.01 -11.94
N GLN A 338 -13.60 -12.94 -11.09
CA GLN A 338 -13.78 -12.89 -9.64
C GLN A 338 -14.10 -11.48 -9.14
N ILE A 339 -13.56 -10.44 -9.76
CA ILE A 339 -13.81 -9.04 -9.38
C ILE A 339 -15.27 -8.64 -9.64
N ALA A 340 -15.90 -9.06 -10.73
CA ALA A 340 -17.24 -8.61 -11.12
C ALA A 340 -18.33 -8.92 -10.06
N PRO A 341 -18.43 -10.15 -9.50
CA PRO A 341 -19.41 -10.43 -8.45
C PRO A 341 -19.12 -9.63 -7.17
N ILE A 342 -17.86 -9.46 -6.77
CA ILE A 342 -17.48 -8.68 -5.59
C ILE A 342 -17.88 -7.20 -5.78
N ALA A 343 -17.57 -6.62 -6.93
CA ALA A 343 -17.97 -5.24 -7.27
C ALA A 343 -19.49 -5.06 -7.26
N THR A 344 -20.24 -6.08 -7.71
CA THR A 344 -21.71 -6.05 -7.68
C THR A 344 -22.24 -6.02 -6.26
N ARG A 345 -21.68 -6.84 -5.33
CA ARG A 345 -22.07 -6.87 -3.92
C ARG A 345 -21.64 -5.57 -3.21
N PHE A 346 -20.44 -5.07 -3.49
CA PHE A 346 -19.97 -3.80 -2.96
C PHE A 346 -20.89 -2.64 -3.33
N ARG A 347 -21.34 -2.57 -4.60
CA ARG A 347 -22.31 -1.57 -5.02
C ARG A 347 -23.69 -1.77 -4.37
N ALA A 348 -24.15 -3.02 -4.26
CA ALA A 348 -25.44 -3.36 -3.64
C ALA A 348 -25.47 -3.07 -2.13
N SER A 349 -24.33 -3.12 -1.44
CA SER A 349 -24.18 -2.71 -0.05
C SER A 349 -24.14 -1.19 0.15
N HIS A 350 -24.42 -0.39 -0.90
CA HIS A 350 -24.21 1.05 -0.90
C HIS A 350 -22.76 1.45 -0.62
N TYR A 351 -21.79 0.70 -1.17
CA TYR A 351 -20.37 0.95 -1.06
C TYR A 351 -19.77 0.76 0.37
N ASP A 352 -20.29 -0.18 1.14
CA ASP A 352 -19.70 -0.58 2.43
C ASP A 352 -18.34 -1.28 2.19
N ILE A 353 -17.25 -0.66 2.67
CA ILE A 353 -15.88 -1.13 2.45
C ILE A 353 -15.64 -2.48 3.18
N LYS A 354 -16.27 -2.72 4.34
CA LYS A 354 -16.14 -4.00 5.04
C LYS A 354 -16.75 -5.15 4.25
N VAL A 355 -17.87 -4.90 3.56
CA VAL A 355 -18.47 -5.89 2.65
C VAL A 355 -17.51 -6.22 1.52
N ALA A 356 -16.89 -5.21 0.89
CA ALA A 356 -15.90 -5.42 -0.16
C ALA A 356 -14.70 -6.24 0.31
N LEU A 357 -14.14 -5.90 1.47
CA LEU A 357 -12.98 -6.61 2.04
C LEU A 357 -13.33 -8.03 2.47
N ARG A 358 -14.52 -8.25 3.06
CA ARG A 358 -14.98 -9.59 3.43
C ARG A 358 -15.04 -10.51 2.21
N GLU A 359 -15.66 -10.04 1.14
CA GLU A 359 -15.75 -10.81 -0.12
C GLU A 359 -14.36 -11.07 -0.74
N LEU A 360 -13.46 -10.10 -0.71
CA LEU A 360 -12.09 -10.27 -1.20
C LEU A 360 -11.31 -11.29 -0.35
N PHE A 361 -11.38 -11.19 0.97
CA PHE A 361 -10.62 -12.04 1.89
C PHE A 361 -11.18 -13.46 1.99
N LEU A 362 -12.44 -13.69 1.61
CA LEU A 362 -13.04 -15.02 1.50
C LEU A 362 -12.96 -15.61 0.08
N SER A 363 -12.47 -14.84 -0.91
CA SER A 363 -12.36 -15.36 -2.28
C SER A 363 -11.32 -16.48 -2.39
N ASP A 364 -11.54 -17.42 -3.31
CA ASP A 364 -10.60 -18.48 -3.60
C ASP A 364 -9.22 -17.94 -3.98
N ALA A 365 -9.18 -16.84 -4.76
CA ALA A 365 -7.93 -16.21 -5.16
C ALA A 365 -7.10 -15.68 -4.00
N PHE A 366 -7.72 -15.24 -2.90
CA PHE A 366 -6.97 -14.78 -1.73
C PHE A 366 -6.18 -15.92 -1.08
N TRP A 367 -6.76 -17.12 -1.03
CA TRP A 367 -6.18 -18.30 -0.39
C TRP A 367 -5.44 -19.24 -1.34
N ASP A 368 -5.41 -18.91 -2.65
CA ASP A 368 -4.70 -19.72 -3.64
C ASP A 368 -3.19 -19.67 -3.38
N GLU A 369 -2.59 -20.86 -3.26
CA GLU A 369 -1.14 -21.03 -3.11
C GLU A 369 -0.34 -20.30 -4.21
N ALA A 370 -0.90 -20.21 -5.43
CA ALA A 370 -0.28 -19.49 -6.54
C ALA A 370 -0.15 -17.98 -6.29
N ASN A 371 -0.91 -17.43 -5.35
CA ASN A 371 -0.86 -16.02 -4.98
C ASN A 371 -0.01 -15.76 -3.71
N ARG A 372 0.48 -16.81 -3.02
CA ARG A 372 1.39 -16.65 -1.87
C ARG A 372 2.77 -16.20 -2.36
N GLY A 373 3.36 -15.22 -1.67
CA GLY A 373 4.68 -14.70 -2.03
C GLY A 373 4.76 -14.01 -3.39
N THR A 374 3.65 -13.57 -3.98
CA THR A 374 3.63 -12.88 -5.28
C THR A 374 3.65 -11.36 -5.18
N LEU A 375 3.28 -10.81 -4.03
CA LEU A 375 3.31 -9.37 -3.80
C LEU A 375 4.61 -8.96 -3.12
N VAL A 376 5.24 -7.91 -3.64
CA VAL A 376 6.41 -7.28 -3.03
C VAL A 376 5.96 -6.42 -1.85
N LYS A 377 6.57 -6.61 -0.68
CA LYS A 377 6.35 -5.72 0.47
C LYS A 377 6.70 -4.29 0.12
N SER A 378 5.76 -3.36 0.27
CA SER A 378 6.05 -1.92 0.21
C SER A 378 7.09 -1.54 1.27
N PRO A 379 7.77 -0.39 1.18
CA PRO A 379 8.66 0.04 2.24
C PRO A 379 8.00 0.14 3.63
N ALA A 380 6.72 0.53 3.69
CA ALA A 380 5.97 0.52 4.94
C ALA A 380 5.77 -0.90 5.48
N GLU A 381 5.35 -1.83 4.64
CA GLU A 381 5.19 -3.24 5.03
C GLU A 381 6.50 -3.88 5.44
N PHE A 382 7.58 -3.57 4.73
CA PHE A 382 8.91 -4.08 5.05
C PHE A 382 9.41 -3.55 6.39
N VAL A 383 9.41 -2.23 6.59
CA VAL A 383 9.97 -1.61 7.80
C VAL A 383 9.07 -1.86 9.00
N VAL A 384 7.77 -1.54 8.89
CA VAL A 384 6.82 -1.71 10.01
C VAL A 384 6.59 -3.18 10.30
N GLY A 385 6.48 -4.03 9.27
CA GLY A 385 6.36 -5.48 9.43
C GLY A 385 7.53 -6.06 10.22
N THR A 386 8.76 -5.69 9.87
CA THR A 386 9.96 -6.12 10.61
C THR A 386 9.91 -5.66 12.07
N LEU A 387 9.49 -4.42 12.35
CA LEU A 387 9.38 -3.93 13.74
C LEU A 387 8.39 -4.75 14.58
N ARG A 388 7.24 -5.12 13.99
CA ARG A 388 6.18 -5.87 14.66
C ARG A 388 6.54 -7.34 14.81
N GLU A 389 6.91 -8.00 13.73
CA GLU A 389 7.21 -9.43 13.67
C GLU A 389 8.30 -9.84 14.67
N PHE A 390 9.31 -8.99 14.84
CA PHE A 390 10.46 -9.26 15.70
C PHE A 390 10.41 -8.55 17.05
N ASP A 391 9.28 -7.91 17.40
CA ASP A 391 9.10 -7.13 18.65
C ASP A 391 10.28 -6.19 18.92
N ILE A 392 10.67 -5.42 17.89
CA ILE A 392 11.81 -4.52 17.97
C ILE A 392 11.45 -3.29 18.79
N GLY A 393 12.10 -3.14 19.95
CA GLY A 393 11.99 -1.95 20.77
C GLY A 393 12.74 -0.75 20.18
N TYR A 394 12.21 0.46 20.37
CA TYR A 394 12.81 1.71 19.88
C TYR A 394 12.39 2.91 20.72
N ASP A 395 13.26 3.92 20.81
CA ASP A 395 12.95 5.18 21.49
C ASP A 395 12.28 6.18 20.52
N SER A 396 12.65 6.15 19.24
CA SER A 396 12.13 7.03 18.19
C SER A 396 11.85 6.29 16.89
N THR A 397 10.77 6.65 16.22
CA THR A 397 10.41 6.13 14.90
C THR A 397 10.92 6.98 13.73
N THR A 398 11.59 8.11 14.01
CA THR A 398 12.18 8.97 12.98
C THR A 398 13.16 8.25 12.05
N PRO A 399 14.07 7.37 12.55
CA PRO A 399 14.97 6.61 11.69
C PRO A 399 14.22 5.72 10.71
N PHE A 400 13.15 5.07 11.15
CA PHE A 400 12.32 4.17 10.32
C PHE A 400 11.53 4.93 9.25
N ALA A 401 10.99 6.11 9.57
CA ALA A 401 10.37 6.98 8.58
C ALA A 401 11.37 7.45 7.50
N ARG A 402 12.62 7.67 7.88
CA ARG A 402 13.70 7.99 6.94
C ARG A 402 14.09 6.79 6.09
N GLU A 403 14.10 5.60 6.67
CA GLU A 403 14.36 4.37 5.93
C GLU A 403 13.29 4.12 4.88
N MET A 404 12.01 4.22 5.23
CA MET A 404 10.92 4.13 4.25
C MET A 404 11.09 5.12 3.08
N ARG A 405 11.52 6.36 3.37
CA ARG A 405 11.85 7.35 2.33
C ARG A 405 13.03 6.89 1.46
N THR A 406 14.08 6.32 2.04
CA THR A 406 15.25 5.79 1.32
C THR A 406 14.84 4.65 0.39
N LEU A 407 13.87 3.84 0.83
CA LEU A 407 13.30 2.74 0.06
C LEU A 407 12.27 3.19 -1.00
N GLY A 408 11.94 4.49 -1.05
CA GLY A 408 11.07 5.07 -2.08
C GLY A 408 9.67 5.45 -1.62
N GLU A 409 9.24 5.10 -0.42
CA GLU A 409 7.93 5.46 0.14
C GLU A 409 8.07 6.57 1.19
N ASN A 410 8.07 7.81 0.72
CA ASN A 410 8.10 8.97 1.59
C ASN A 410 6.67 9.37 1.97
N LEU A 411 6.21 8.96 3.14
CA LEU A 411 4.86 9.26 3.63
C LEU A 411 4.52 10.74 3.48
N PHE A 412 3.31 11.07 3.03
CA PHE A 412 2.83 12.42 2.70
C PHE A 412 3.58 13.12 1.55
N TYR A 413 4.39 12.36 0.79
CA TYR A 413 5.13 12.90 -0.35
C TYR A 413 5.21 11.89 -1.50
N PRO A 414 4.08 11.52 -2.09
CA PRO A 414 4.05 10.63 -3.26
C PRO A 414 4.77 11.28 -4.46
N PRO A 415 5.28 10.48 -5.41
CA PRO A 415 6.05 11.00 -6.55
C PRO A 415 5.20 11.83 -7.52
N ASN A 416 3.90 11.58 -7.59
CA ASN A 416 2.95 12.29 -8.46
C ASN A 416 1.51 12.00 -8.02
N VAL A 417 0.52 12.53 -8.75
CA VAL A 417 -0.92 12.39 -8.48
C VAL A 417 -1.43 10.94 -8.54
N LYS A 418 -0.72 10.03 -9.22
CA LYS A 418 -1.08 8.60 -9.29
C LYS A 418 -0.65 7.82 -8.04
N GLY A 419 0.04 8.46 -7.12
CA GLY A 419 0.53 7.85 -5.88
C GLY A 419 1.86 7.11 -6.05
N TRP A 420 2.15 6.21 -5.10
CA TRP A 420 3.29 5.30 -5.18
C TRP A 420 2.96 4.15 -6.14
N PRO A 421 3.91 3.75 -6.99
CA PRO A 421 3.63 2.82 -8.09
C PRO A 421 3.34 1.38 -7.63
N GLY A 422 3.87 0.97 -6.47
CA GLY A 422 3.68 -0.41 -5.95
C GLY A 422 4.51 -1.48 -6.67
N GLY A 423 4.30 -2.73 -6.24
CA GLY A 423 4.80 -3.92 -6.93
C GLY A 423 6.32 -4.01 -7.06
N GLU A 424 6.77 -4.58 -8.16
CA GLU A 424 8.19 -4.81 -8.43
C GLU A 424 9.03 -3.51 -8.47
N ILE A 425 8.39 -2.34 -8.67
CA ILE A 425 9.11 -1.06 -8.71
C ILE A 425 9.76 -0.72 -7.36
N TRP A 426 9.26 -1.29 -6.26
CA TRP A 426 9.89 -1.17 -4.94
C TRP A 426 11.28 -1.81 -4.86
N ILE A 427 11.63 -2.71 -5.80
CA ILE A 427 12.89 -3.46 -5.81
C ILE A 427 13.73 -3.05 -7.00
N ASN A 428 14.85 -2.41 -6.72
CA ASN A 428 15.94 -2.16 -7.63
C ASN A 428 17.26 -2.34 -6.89
N SER A 429 18.41 -2.27 -7.58
CA SER A 429 19.72 -2.52 -6.96
C SER A 429 19.98 -1.65 -5.72
N SER A 430 19.56 -0.39 -5.74
CA SER A 430 19.76 0.55 -4.61
C SER A 430 18.83 0.25 -3.44
N THR A 431 17.53 0.03 -3.71
CA THR A 431 16.55 -0.25 -2.66
C THR A 431 16.74 -1.64 -2.07
N LEU A 432 17.13 -2.65 -2.86
CA LEU A 432 17.48 -3.96 -2.34
C LEU A 432 18.70 -3.92 -1.43
N LEU A 433 19.74 -3.17 -1.81
CA LEU A 433 20.89 -2.96 -0.95
C LEU A 433 20.51 -2.24 0.36
N ALA A 434 19.69 -1.20 0.28
CA ALA A 434 19.20 -0.48 1.47
C ALA A 434 18.38 -1.40 2.40
N ARG A 435 17.51 -2.26 1.86
CA ARG A 435 16.75 -3.25 2.64
C ARG A 435 17.69 -4.22 3.37
N LYS A 436 18.70 -4.74 2.69
CA LYS A 436 19.73 -5.60 3.32
C LYS A 436 20.52 -4.85 4.40
N GLN A 437 20.92 -3.61 4.14
CA GLN A 437 21.60 -2.76 5.13
C GLN A 437 20.72 -2.46 6.36
N PHE A 438 19.42 -2.27 6.17
CA PHE A 438 18.48 -2.10 7.28
C PHE A 438 18.47 -3.33 8.18
N VAL A 439 18.38 -4.53 7.64
CA VAL A 439 18.46 -5.80 8.40
C VAL A 439 19.80 -5.90 9.14
N GLU A 440 20.93 -5.71 8.44
CA GLU A 440 22.26 -5.72 9.09
C GLU A 440 22.37 -4.74 10.26
N GLN A 441 21.78 -3.54 10.13
CA GLN A 441 21.81 -2.53 11.20
C GLN A 441 21.03 -2.99 12.43
N LEU A 442 19.90 -3.69 12.26
CA LEU A 442 19.14 -4.26 13.37
C LEU A 442 19.95 -5.31 14.13
N PHE A 443 20.63 -6.21 13.42
CA PHE A 443 21.50 -7.23 14.05
C PHE A 443 22.70 -6.61 14.77
N ARG A 444 23.38 -5.66 14.14
CA ARG A 444 24.50 -4.92 14.78
C ARG A 444 24.08 -4.12 16.03
N ALA A 445 22.87 -3.54 16.03
CA ALA A 445 22.37 -2.83 17.20
C ALA A 445 22.19 -3.77 18.40
N THR A 446 21.80 -5.02 18.15
CA THR A 446 21.66 -6.08 19.15
C THR A 446 23.01 -6.50 19.72
N GLU A 447 24.02 -6.70 18.87
CA GLU A 447 25.36 -7.07 19.29
C GLU A 447 25.99 -5.99 20.21
N ALA A 448 25.79 -4.71 19.84
CA ALA A 448 26.30 -3.58 20.63
C ALA A 448 25.63 -3.43 22.00
N ALA A 449 24.38 -3.89 22.15
CA ALA A 449 23.62 -3.87 23.40
C ALA A 449 23.93 -5.06 24.31
N SER A 450 24.61 -6.11 23.83
CA SER A 450 24.93 -7.31 24.61
C SER A 450 26.06 -7.06 25.59
N PRO A 451 25.91 -7.43 26.89
CA PRO A 451 26.97 -7.20 27.91
C PRO A 451 28.28 -7.97 27.69
N ARG A 452 28.32 -8.81 26.63
CA ARG A 452 29.45 -9.72 26.33
C ARG A 452 30.51 -9.17 25.41
N HIS A 453 30.35 -7.96 24.86
CA HIS A 453 31.41 -7.37 24.04
C HIS A 453 32.37 -6.59 24.95
N PRO A 454 33.63 -6.96 25.03
CA PRO A 454 34.66 -6.11 25.65
C PRO A 454 34.69 -4.77 24.90
N GLN A 455 34.91 -3.69 25.64
CA GLN A 455 35.17 -2.38 25.01
C GLN A 455 36.14 -2.57 23.83
N PRO A 456 35.88 -1.90 22.68
CA PRO A 456 36.75 -2.03 21.52
C PRO A 456 38.19 -1.74 21.96
N PRO A 457 39.18 -2.49 21.46
CA PRO A 457 40.56 -2.28 21.82
C PRO A 457 40.88 -0.83 21.56
N SER A 458 41.66 -0.22 22.49
CA SER A 458 42.15 1.15 22.37
C SER A 458 42.92 1.27 21.04
N MET A 459 42.22 1.65 19.99
CA MET A 459 42.84 1.90 18.69
C MET A 459 43.64 3.19 18.80
N SER A 460 44.96 3.03 18.84
CA SER A 460 45.92 4.07 18.50
C SER A 460 45.81 4.36 17.01
N GLY A 461 44.73 5.01 16.60
CA GLY A 461 44.41 5.40 15.24
C GLY A 461 43.95 6.85 15.20
N ASN A 462 44.15 7.49 14.08
CA ASN A 462 43.86 8.88 13.77
C ASN A 462 42.61 9.41 14.50
N PRO A 463 42.66 10.55 15.23
CA PRO A 463 41.50 11.14 15.93
C PRO A 463 40.28 11.39 15.04
N GLN A 464 40.47 11.53 13.71
CA GLN A 464 39.39 11.72 12.72
C GLN A 464 38.60 10.44 12.49
N ASP A 465 39.25 9.26 12.47
CA ASP A 465 38.59 7.96 12.30
C ASP A 465 37.78 7.58 13.52
N ALA A 466 38.31 7.88 14.71
CA ALA A 466 37.61 7.72 16.00
C ALA A 466 36.41 8.68 16.12
N ALA A 467 36.48 9.88 15.56
CA ALA A 467 35.38 10.83 15.52
C ALA A 467 34.29 10.41 14.51
N MET A 468 34.69 9.84 13.38
CA MET A 468 33.79 9.31 12.36
C MET A 468 33.06 8.05 12.86
N LEU A 469 33.76 7.15 13.53
CA LEU A 469 33.19 5.97 14.17
C LEU A 469 32.24 6.35 15.31
N ARG A 470 32.61 7.32 16.19
CA ARG A 470 31.70 7.85 17.21
C ARG A 470 30.46 8.53 16.64
N ARG A 471 30.57 9.24 15.52
CA ARG A 471 29.42 9.81 14.80
C ARG A 471 28.53 8.72 14.19
N ALA A 472 29.12 7.69 13.58
CA ALA A 472 28.39 6.54 13.06
C ALA A 472 27.69 5.74 14.18
N MET A 473 28.37 5.50 15.31
CA MET A 473 27.77 4.87 16.49
C MET A 473 26.68 5.74 17.14
N ALA A 474 26.86 7.06 17.21
CA ALA A 474 25.84 7.99 17.70
C ALA A 474 24.65 8.08 16.73
N GLN A 475 24.85 7.93 15.44
CA GLN A 475 23.77 7.88 14.46
C GLN A 475 23.03 6.54 14.49
N ALA A 476 23.72 5.43 14.67
CA ALA A 476 23.11 4.11 14.91
C ALA A 476 22.36 4.05 16.25
N GLY A 477 22.84 4.77 17.28
CA GLY A 477 22.18 4.88 18.60
C GLY A 477 21.04 5.90 18.68
N GLN A 478 20.80 6.70 17.66
CA GLN A 478 19.78 7.77 17.69
C GLN A 478 18.32 7.30 17.74
N GLY A 479 18.05 6.00 17.59
CA GLY A 479 16.70 5.44 17.69
C GLY A 479 16.47 4.56 18.92
N GLY A 480 17.53 4.27 19.70
CA GLY A 480 17.45 3.34 20.84
C GLY A 480 16.91 1.97 20.44
N VAL A 481 17.31 1.47 19.25
CA VAL A 481 16.83 0.19 18.73
C VAL A 481 17.30 -0.96 19.61
N ARG A 482 16.38 -1.84 19.98
CA ARG A 482 16.62 -3.02 20.83
C ARG A 482 15.94 -4.22 20.19
N PHE A 483 16.71 -5.22 19.80
CA PHE A 483 16.22 -6.48 19.33
C PHE A 483 16.77 -7.61 20.19
N ASP A 484 15.93 -8.23 21.02
CA ASP A 484 16.30 -9.40 21.80
C ASP A 484 16.11 -10.68 20.97
N ILE A 485 17.09 -10.95 20.10
CA ILE A 485 17.10 -12.11 19.22
C ILE A 485 16.97 -13.42 20.02
N GLY A 486 17.62 -13.48 21.20
CA GLY A 486 17.58 -14.68 22.05
C GLY A 486 16.19 -14.96 22.58
N ALA A 487 15.51 -13.96 23.11
CA ALA A 487 14.13 -14.08 23.57
C ALA A 487 13.17 -14.41 22.42
N TRP A 488 13.35 -13.78 21.25
CA TRP A 488 12.51 -14.05 20.07
C TRP A 488 12.70 -15.50 19.58
N LEU A 489 13.92 -15.99 19.43
CA LEU A 489 14.21 -17.36 19.03
C LEU A 489 13.70 -18.39 20.03
N ALA A 490 13.74 -18.09 21.34
CA ALA A 490 13.25 -18.98 22.38
C ALA A 490 11.76 -19.33 22.22
N GLN A 491 10.96 -18.48 21.58
CA GLN A 491 9.54 -18.73 21.31
C GLN A 491 9.34 -19.92 20.37
N TYR A 492 10.27 -20.18 19.46
CA TYR A 492 10.20 -21.31 18.50
C TYR A 492 10.82 -22.59 19.04
N HIS A 493 11.67 -22.53 20.07
CA HIS A 493 12.20 -23.72 20.76
C HIS A 493 11.27 -24.24 21.86
N ALA A 494 10.41 -23.38 22.40
CA ALA A 494 9.53 -23.68 23.54
C ALA A 494 8.09 -24.03 23.15
N ALA A 495 7.68 -23.77 21.90
CA ALA A 495 6.30 -23.98 21.47
C ALA A 495 5.96 -25.48 21.49
N PRO A 496 4.86 -25.90 22.20
CA PRO A 496 4.29 -27.22 21.99
C PRO A 496 3.79 -27.25 20.54
N THR A 497 4.50 -27.99 19.71
CA THR A 497 4.38 -28.06 18.26
C THR A 497 2.98 -28.44 17.82
N THR A 498 2.20 -27.49 17.29
CA THR A 498 1.07 -27.79 16.41
C THR A 498 1.54 -28.34 15.05
N GLN A 499 2.84 -28.28 14.77
CA GLN A 499 3.52 -28.92 13.63
C GLN A 499 4.48 -30.00 14.12
N ALA A 500 3.95 -31.03 14.77
CA ALA A 500 4.72 -32.15 15.27
C ALA A 500 5.53 -32.81 14.13
N GLY A 501 6.86 -32.65 14.16
CA GLY A 501 7.79 -33.28 13.25
C GLY A 501 8.70 -32.37 12.42
N LEU A 502 8.52 -31.03 12.45
CA LEU A 502 9.43 -30.10 11.78
C LEU A 502 10.66 -29.78 12.64
N SER A 503 11.83 -29.61 12.01
CA SER A 503 13.01 -29.09 12.71
C SER A 503 12.80 -27.64 13.14
N ALA A 504 13.56 -27.16 14.15
CA ALA A 504 13.47 -25.77 14.60
C ALA A 504 13.80 -24.77 13.47
N GLU A 505 14.73 -25.12 12.58
CA GLU A 505 15.10 -24.31 11.42
C GLU A 505 13.94 -24.19 10.42
N LEU A 506 13.22 -25.28 10.17
CA LEU A 506 12.06 -25.26 9.25
C LEU A 506 10.90 -24.46 9.85
N GLN A 507 10.69 -24.55 11.17
CA GLN A 507 9.69 -23.72 11.86
C GLN A 507 10.03 -22.21 11.75
N LEU A 508 11.32 -21.84 11.92
CA LEU A 508 11.78 -20.47 11.72
C LEU A 508 11.60 -20.00 10.28
N GLN A 509 11.90 -20.86 9.30
CA GLN A 509 11.70 -20.54 7.90
C GLN A 509 10.23 -20.22 7.60
N HIS A 510 9.30 -21.04 8.02
CA HIS A 510 7.85 -20.84 7.85
C HIS A 510 7.34 -19.60 8.63
N ALA A 511 8.00 -19.27 9.74
CA ALA A 511 7.64 -18.09 10.51
C ALA A 511 8.04 -16.78 9.83
N VAL A 512 9.14 -16.77 9.08
CA VAL A 512 9.76 -15.54 8.55
C VAL A 512 9.49 -15.36 7.06
N LEU A 513 9.45 -16.46 6.29
CA LEU A 513 9.34 -16.40 4.84
C LEU A 513 7.98 -16.88 4.34
N PRO A 514 7.37 -16.20 3.36
CA PRO A 514 6.13 -16.67 2.72
C PRO A 514 6.34 -17.84 1.77
N LEU A 515 7.60 -18.08 1.33
CA LEU A 515 8.04 -19.14 0.42
C LEU A 515 9.34 -19.75 0.92
N ALA A 516 9.72 -20.90 0.37
CA ALA A 516 11.03 -21.49 0.62
C ALA A 516 12.16 -20.50 0.28
N PRO A 517 13.29 -20.52 1.03
CA PRO A 517 14.43 -19.66 0.75
C PRO A 517 14.92 -19.83 -0.69
N VAL A 518 15.24 -18.71 -1.34
CA VAL A 518 15.81 -18.68 -2.71
C VAL A 518 17.30 -18.99 -2.66
N ASP A 519 18.00 -18.40 -1.68
CA ASP A 519 19.43 -18.60 -1.48
C ASP A 519 19.69 -19.82 -0.58
N ALA A 520 20.74 -20.61 -0.90
CA ALA A 520 21.12 -21.73 -0.06
C ALA A 520 21.68 -21.24 1.28
N ILE A 521 21.01 -21.58 2.38
CA ILE A 521 21.50 -21.30 3.73
C ILE A 521 22.53 -22.36 4.12
N ALA A 522 23.65 -21.92 4.70
CA ALA A 522 24.71 -22.85 5.14
C ALA A 522 24.17 -23.83 6.20
N THR A 523 24.44 -25.11 6.02
CA THR A 523 23.90 -26.20 6.85
C THR A 523 24.35 -26.18 8.32
N ASP A 524 25.40 -25.42 8.63
CA ASP A 524 25.94 -25.20 9.97
C ASP A 524 25.45 -23.87 10.59
N SER A 525 24.65 -23.08 9.85
CA SER A 525 24.04 -21.85 10.38
C SER A 525 22.94 -22.21 11.39
N THR A 526 23.03 -21.65 12.59
CA THR A 526 22.04 -21.85 13.66
C THR A 526 21.72 -20.56 14.39
N GLY A 527 20.59 -20.52 15.06
CA GLY A 527 20.21 -19.38 15.90
C GLY A 527 20.17 -18.05 15.14
N SER A 528 20.88 -17.03 15.64
CA SER A 528 20.87 -15.68 15.07
C SER A 528 21.44 -15.61 13.66
N ALA A 529 22.44 -16.42 13.33
CA ALA A 529 23.02 -16.45 11.99
C ALA A 529 22.04 -17.04 10.96
N TYR A 530 21.26 -18.05 11.35
CA TYR A 530 20.21 -18.61 10.52
C TYR A 530 19.08 -17.59 10.29
N LEU A 531 18.64 -16.91 11.35
CA LEU A 531 17.64 -15.84 11.26
C LEU A 531 18.11 -14.71 10.34
N GLU A 532 19.35 -14.24 10.50
CA GLU A 532 19.91 -13.21 9.63
C GLU A 532 19.91 -13.65 8.16
N ALA A 533 20.27 -14.90 7.87
CA ALA A 533 20.22 -15.44 6.52
C ALA A 533 18.81 -15.45 5.94
N LEU A 534 17.76 -15.79 6.73
CA LEU A 534 16.37 -15.71 6.31
C LEU A 534 15.93 -14.26 5.98
N LEU A 535 16.30 -13.28 6.80
CA LEU A 535 15.94 -11.89 6.56
C LEU A 535 16.70 -11.27 5.37
N MET A 536 17.85 -11.83 5.02
CA MET A 536 18.64 -11.46 3.84
C MET A 536 18.17 -12.15 2.55
N ASP A 537 17.34 -13.20 2.67
CA ASP A 537 16.84 -13.94 1.51
C ASP A 537 15.89 -13.08 0.66
N PRO A 538 15.91 -13.22 -0.68
CA PRO A 538 14.95 -12.56 -1.56
C PRO A 538 13.49 -12.82 -1.20
N ALA A 539 13.13 -14.01 -0.69
CA ALA A 539 11.77 -14.35 -0.29
C ALA A 539 11.25 -13.46 0.86
N PHE A 540 12.12 -12.90 1.72
CA PHE A 540 11.72 -11.98 2.78
C PHE A 540 11.15 -10.65 2.23
N GLN A 541 11.41 -10.32 0.97
CA GLN A 541 10.86 -9.13 0.32
C GLN A 541 9.40 -9.30 -0.11
N LEU A 542 8.87 -10.51 -0.02
CA LEU A 542 7.55 -10.92 -0.53
C LEU A 542 6.55 -11.12 0.62
N LYS A 543 5.26 -11.14 0.22
CA LYS A 543 4.13 -11.45 1.13
C LYS A 543 3.08 -12.28 0.41
#